data_8c642d90e81f3ccc59b98e70642fa1ee
#
_entry.id   8c642d90e81f3ccc59b98e70642fa1ee
#
_cell.length_a   1.000
_cell.length_b   1.000
_cell.length_c   1.000
_cell.angle_alpha   90.00
_cell.angle_beta   90.00
_cell.angle_gamma   90.00
#
_symmetry.space_group_name_H-M   'P 1'
#
loop_
_entity.id
_entity.type
_entity.pdbx_description
1 polymer ?
#
loop_
_entity_poly.entity_id
_entity_poly.type
_entity_poly.pdbx_seq_one_letter_code
_entity_poly.pdbx_strand_id
1 'polypeptide(L)'
;MRKYRTPVMNDTTFCGRINKVMSYLKNNYPQQQIIIMTPIHRGFAQFSDKNVQPDENFANSQGLYVETYVNTLKQAAANWAVPLIDLYTISGLYPLADAQAQYFHDKETDRLHPNALGDYRLAKTIQYQLLALPSSFAK
;
A
#
# COMPACT_ATOMS: atom_id res chain seq x y z
N MET A 1 -3.37 19.92 31.02
CA MET A 1 -2.24 19.45 30.18
C MET A 1 -2.77 18.40 29.22
N ARG A 2 -2.85 18.68 27.90
CA ARG A 2 -3.28 17.67 26.90
C ARG A 2 -2.17 16.63 26.82
N LYS A 3 -2.47 15.39 27.19
CA LYS A 3 -1.56 14.26 26.92
C LYS A 3 -1.60 13.99 25.43
N TYR A 4 -0.53 14.32 24.72
CA TYR A 4 -0.35 13.85 23.35
C TYR A 4 -0.31 12.32 23.35
N ARG A 5 -1.15 11.72 22.51
CA ARG A 5 -1.15 10.26 22.36
C ARG A 5 0.16 9.87 21.68
N THR A 6 1.08 9.29 22.42
CA THR A 6 2.32 8.76 21.86
C THR A 6 1.97 7.54 20.99
N PRO A 7 2.39 7.49 19.71
CA PRO A 7 2.20 6.31 18.89
C PRO A 7 2.89 5.10 19.51
N VAL A 8 2.23 3.94 19.45
CA VAL A 8 2.86 2.68 19.86
C VAL A 8 3.98 2.35 18.87
N MET A 9 5.21 2.21 19.38
CA MET A 9 6.41 1.91 18.60
C MET A 9 6.98 0.55 19.03
N ASN A 10 6.63 -0.51 18.32
CA ASN A 10 7.14 -1.85 18.59
C ASN A 10 7.41 -2.60 17.28
N ASP A 11 8.13 -3.71 17.37
CA ASP A 11 8.48 -4.55 16.23
C ASP A 11 7.54 -5.76 16.07
N THR A 12 6.54 -5.87 16.94
CA THR A 12 5.65 -7.04 17.00
C THR A 12 4.37 -6.85 16.20
N THR A 13 4.00 -5.60 15.90
CA THR A 13 2.80 -5.28 15.12
C THR A 13 3.12 -4.48 13.86
N PHE A 14 2.30 -4.64 12.82
CA PHE A 14 2.42 -3.88 11.59
C PHE A 14 2.34 -2.35 11.86
N CYS A 15 1.36 -1.93 12.65
CA CYS A 15 1.21 -0.53 13.05
C CYS A 15 2.44 0.01 13.80
N GLY A 16 2.99 -0.76 14.73
CA GLY A 16 4.18 -0.37 15.49
C GLY A 16 5.41 -0.19 14.59
N ARG A 17 5.60 -1.07 13.62
CA ARG A 17 6.68 -0.96 12.62
C ARG A 17 6.53 0.28 11.74
N ILE A 18 5.31 0.56 11.25
CA ILE A 18 5.03 1.80 10.52
C ILE A 18 5.37 3.02 11.36
N ASN A 19 4.93 3.07 12.61
CA ASN A 19 5.20 4.19 13.50
C ASN A 19 6.71 4.40 13.72
N LYS A 20 7.50 3.33 13.85
CA LYS A 20 8.97 3.43 13.94
C LYS A 20 9.57 4.04 12.68
N VAL A 21 9.18 3.56 11.51
CA VAL A 21 9.66 4.10 10.22
C VAL A 21 9.27 5.57 10.07
N MET A 22 8.02 5.91 10.34
CA MET A 22 7.53 7.28 10.22
C MET A 22 8.21 8.24 11.20
N SER A 23 8.41 7.79 12.45
CA SER A 23 9.16 8.57 13.44
C SER A 23 10.60 8.84 12.97
N TYR A 24 11.28 7.82 12.46
CA TYR A 24 12.62 7.98 11.91
C TYR A 24 12.66 8.98 10.75
N LEU A 25 11.77 8.82 9.77
CA LEU A 25 11.72 9.69 8.60
C LEU A 25 11.42 11.15 8.97
N LYS A 26 10.43 11.38 9.82
CA LYS A 26 10.04 12.73 10.27
C LYS A 26 11.13 13.45 11.04
N ASN A 27 11.92 12.71 11.83
CA ASN A 27 12.99 13.30 12.63
C ASN A 27 14.29 13.54 11.85
N ASN A 28 14.59 12.67 10.87
CA ASN A 28 15.86 12.76 10.13
C ASN A 28 15.72 13.49 8.80
N TYR A 29 14.51 13.58 8.23
CA TYR A 29 14.24 14.23 6.95
C TYR A 29 13.07 15.22 7.03
N PRO A 30 13.15 16.24 7.93
CA PRO A 30 12.00 17.11 8.21
C PRO A 30 11.57 17.98 7.01
N GLN A 31 12.45 18.18 6.05
CA GLN A 31 12.16 19.00 4.85
C GLN A 31 11.72 18.16 3.62
N GLN A 32 11.70 16.84 3.75
CA GLN A 32 11.32 15.98 2.64
C GLN A 32 9.82 15.69 2.63
N GLN A 33 9.26 15.63 1.43
CA GLN A 33 7.92 15.10 1.24
C GLN A 33 7.93 13.59 1.47
N ILE A 34 7.18 13.16 2.48
CA ILE A 34 6.95 11.75 2.79
C ILE A 34 5.53 11.41 2.37
N ILE A 35 5.36 10.32 1.64
CA ILE A 35 4.07 9.86 1.13
C ILE A 35 3.90 8.40 1.53
N ILE A 36 2.74 8.04 2.05
CA ILE A 36 2.35 6.65 2.24
C ILE A 36 1.53 6.21 1.02
N MET A 37 1.88 5.05 0.46
CA MET A 37 1.07 4.41 -0.59
C MET A 37 0.49 3.11 -0.07
N THR A 38 -0.79 2.85 -0.35
CA THR A 38 -1.38 1.53 -0.11
C THR A 38 -0.99 0.57 -1.24
N PRO A 39 -1.00 -0.76 -0.99
CA PRO A 39 -0.93 -1.72 -2.08
C PRO A 39 -2.19 -1.60 -2.98
N ILE A 40 -2.14 -2.20 -4.16
CA ILE A 40 -3.31 -2.45 -5.00
C ILE A 40 -4.13 -3.62 -4.46
N HIS A 41 -5.31 -3.87 -5.01
CA HIS A 41 -6.05 -5.11 -4.80
C HIS A 41 -5.21 -6.33 -5.16
N ARG A 42 -5.40 -7.41 -4.41
CA ARG A 42 -4.58 -8.62 -4.51
C ARG A 42 -5.35 -9.75 -5.17
N GLY A 43 -4.87 -10.22 -6.32
CA GLY A 43 -5.26 -11.48 -6.91
C GLY A 43 -4.40 -12.65 -6.39
N PHE A 44 -4.70 -13.85 -6.86
CA PHE A 44 -3.88 -15.02 -6.58
C PHE A 44 -2.64 -15.07 -7.49
N ALA A 45 -1.61 -15.82 -7.06
CA ALA A 45 -0.52 -16.26 -7.92
C ALA A 45 -0.11 -17.68 -7.58
N GLN A 46 0.15 -18.50 -8.59
CA GLN A 46 0.60 -19.86 -8.44
C GLN A 46 1.91 -20.08 -9.20
N PHE A 47 2.99 -20.29 -8.47
CA PHE A 47 4.32 -20.51 -9.05
C PHE A 47 4.70 -22.00 -9.13
N SER A 48 4.04 -22.83 -8.35
CA SER A 48 4.12 -24.29 -8.35
C SER A 48 2.98 -24.89 -7.53
N ASP A 49 2.84 -26.19 -7.52
CA ASP A 49 1.81 -26.88 -6.69
C ASP A 49 1.92 -26.57 -5.19
N LYS A 50 3.12 -26.21 -4.73
CA LYS A 50 3.39 -25.89 -3.32
C LYS A 50 3.55 -24.41 -3.03
N ASN A 51 3.56 -23.56 -4.04
CA ASN A 51 3.74 -22.12 -3.88
C ASN A 51 2.55 -21.38 -4.49
N VAL A 52 1.48 -21.33 -3.71
CA VAL A 52 0.25 -20.61 -4.05
C VAL A 52 0.12 -19.42 -3.13
N GLN A 53 -0.04 -18.24 -3.73
CA GLN A 53 -0.35 -16.99 -3.05
C GLN A 53 -1.85 -16.72 -3.20
N PRO A 54 -2.64 -16.86 -2.11
CA PRO A 54 -4.08 -16.67 -2.20
C PRO A 54 -4.43 -15.20 -2.50
N ASP A 55 -5.60 -15.00 -3.06
CA ASP A 55 -6.16 -13.66 -3.26
C ASP A 55 -6.64 -13.03 -1.93
N GLU A 56 -7.12 -11.79 -2.01
CA GLU A 56 -7.51 -11.00 -0.83
C GLU A 56 -8.78 -11.48 -0.11
N ASN A 57 -9.54 -12.43 -0.68
CA ASN A 57 -10.67 -13.04 -0.01
C ASN A 57 -10.24 -14.04 1.09
N PHE A 58 -8.96 -14.37 1.13
CA PHE A 58 -8.41 -15.29 2.14
C PHE A 58 -7.61 -14.52 3.19
N ALA A 59 -7.88 -14.84 4.46
CA ALA A 59 -7.09 -14.34 5.57
C ALA A 59 -5.70 -15.00 5.61
N ASN A 60 -4.72 -14.28 6.16
CA ASN A 60 -3.41 -14.85 6.46
C ASN A 60 -3.47 -15.79 7.68
N SER A 61 -2.32 -16.36 8.07
CA SER A 61 -2.20 -17.27 9.23
C SER A 61 -2.61 -16.64 10.58
N GLN A 62 -2.74 -15.32 10.65
CA GLN A 62 -3.20 -14.59 11.84
C GLN A 62 -4.69 -14.21 11.77
N GLY A 63 -5.41 -14.67 10.75
CA GLY A 63 -6.82 -14.34 10.54
C GLY A 63 -7.05 -12.92 10.01
N LEU A 64 -6.02 -12.25 9.46
CA LEU A 64 -6.10 -10.89 8.95
C LEU A 64 -6.17 -10.86 7.42
N TYR A 65 -6.99 -9.97 6.90
CA TYR A 65 -7.17 -9.72 5.46
C TYR A 65 -6.29 -8.55 4.99
N VAL A 66 -6.05 -8.47 3.69
CA VAL A 66 -5.30 -7.36 3.05
C VAL A 66 -5.88 -6.01 3.46
N GLU A 67 -7.21 -5.90 3.49
CA GLU A 67 -7.91 -4.66 3.88
C GLU A 67 -7.50 -4.16 5.29
N THR A 68 -7.20 -5.04 6.23
CA THR A 68 -6.72 -4.66 7.56
C THR A 68 -5.42 -3.87 7.48
N TYR A 69 -4.50 -4.29 6.62
CA TYR A 69 -3.23 -3.60 6.39
C TYR A 69 -3.40 -2.29 5.64
N VAL A 70 -4.28 -2.27 4.64
CA VAL A 70 -4.66 -1.06 3.90
C VAL A 70 -5.20 0.01 4.85
N ASN A 71 -6.16 -0.35 5.70
CA ASN A 71 -6.75 0.57 6.67
C ASN A 71 -5.73 1.07 7.70
N THR A 72 -4.77 0.22 8.09
CA THR A 72 -3.67 0.64 8.98
C THR A 72 -2.78 1.69 8.30
N LEU A 73 -2.46 1.55 7.01
CA LEU A 73 -1.68 2.55 6.26
C LEU A 73 -2.44 3.87 6.10
N LYS A 74 -3.73 3.83 5.81
CA LYS A 74 -4.60 5.02 5.75
C LYS A 74 -4.59 5.78 7.09
N GLN A 75 -4.76 5.04 8.19
CA GLN A 75 -4.72 5.64 9.53
C GLN A 75 -3.34 6.20 9.87
N ALA A 76 -2.27 5.52 9.47
CA ALA A 76 -0.90 5.99 9.67
C ALA A 76 -0.66 7.31 8.93
N ALA A 77 -1.09 7.44 7.67
CA ALA A 77 -0.96 8.69 6.93
C ALA A 77 -1.63 9.86 7.65
N ALA A 78 -2.84 9.65 8.17
CA ALA A 78 -3.55 10.66 8.95
C ALA A 78 -2.83 10.98 10.27
N ASN A 79 -2.36 9.97 11.00
CA ASN A 79 -1.69 10.14 12.29
C ASN A 79 -0.37 10.91 12.19
N TRP A 80 0.36 10.69 11.09
CA TRP A 80 1.68 11.28 10.85
C TRP A 80 1.63 12.55 9.99
N ALA A 81 0.43 13.02 9.62
CA ALA A 81 0.21 14.18 8.77
C ALA A 81 1.03 14.12 7.48
N VAL A 82 0.92 13.00 6.75
CA VAL A 82 1.52 12.82 5.43
C VAL A 82 0.46 12.51 4.38
N PRO A 83 0.69 12.89 3.11
CA PRO A 83 -0.20 12.52 2.03
C PRO A 83 -0.31 11.01 1.88
N LEU A 84 -1.47 10.57 1.42
CA LEU A 84 -1.77 9.18 1.08
C LEU A 84 -2.04 9.07 -0.42
N ILE A 85 -1.35 8.13 -1.08
CA ILE A 85 -1.76 7.64 -2.41
C ILE A 85 -2.43 6.28 -2.20
N ASP A 86 -3.75 6.30 -2.20
CA ASP A 86 -4.57 5.11 -1.93
C ASP A 86 -4.76 4.27 -3.20
N LEU A 87 -3.73 3.55 -3.61
CA LEU A 87 -3.76 2.69 -4.80
C LEU A 87 -4.81 1.57 -4.70
N TYR A 88 -5.13 1.13 -3.50
CA TYR A 88 -6.20 0.17 -3.26
C TYR A 88 -7.55 0.68 -3.80
N THR A 89 -7.82 1.96 -3.58
CA THR A 89 -9.07 2.59 -4.04
C THR A 89 -8.98 3.12 -5.47
N ILE A 90 -7.85 3.72 -5.88
CA ILE A 90 -7.80 4.54 -7.10
C ILE A 90 -7.04 3.91 -8.27
N SER A 91 -6.34 2.79 -8.09
CA SER A 91 -5.53 2.18 -9.17
C SER A 91 -6.37 1.75 -10.38
N GLY A 92 -7.64 1.42 -10.15
CA GLY A 92 -8.52 0.84 -11.16
C GLY A 92 -8.10 -0.58 -11.57
N LEU A 93 -7.22 -1.23 -10.82
CA LEU A 93 -6.80 -2.62 -11.02
C LEU A 93 -7.55 -3.51 -10.04
N TYR A 94 -8.44 -4.35 -10.56
CA TYR A 94 -9.27 -5.26 -9.76
C TYR A 94 -9.10 -6.71 -10.24
N PRO A 95 -8.12 -7.45 -9.69
CA PRO A 95 -7.72 -8.76 -10.19
C PRO A 95 -8.79 -9.87 -10.05
N LEU A 96 -9.79 -9.63 -9.22
CA LEU A 96 -10.89 -10.59 -8.97
C LEU A 96 -11.92 -10.63 -10.10
N ALA A 97 -11.93 -9.62 -10.99
CA ALA A 97 -12.79 -9.60 -12.17
C ALA A 97 -12.04 -10.13 -13.39
N ASP A 98 -12.63 -11.11 -14.09
CA ASP A 98 -12.02 -11.74 -15.28
C ASP A 98 -11.69 -10.74 -16.39
N ALA A 99 -12.53 -9.74 -16.61
CA ALA A 99 -12.28 -8.68 -17.58
C ALA A 99 -11.04 -7.83 -17.27
N GLN A 100 -10.60 -7.81 -16.01
CA GLN A 100 -9.40 -7.11 -15.56
C GLN A 100 -8.12 -7.95 -15.66
N ALA A 101 -8.22 -9.24 -15.95
CA ALA A 101 -7.06 -10.13 -16.04
C ALA A 101 -6.03 -9.66 -17.10
N GLN A 102 -6.46 -8.89 -18.10
CA GLN A 102 -5.59 -8.29 -19.12
C GLN A 102 -4.49 -7.36 -18.57
N TYR A 103 -4.63 -6.87 -17.34
CA TYR A 103 -3.66 -5.99 -16.66
C TYR A 103 -2.65 -6.75 -15.80
N PHE A 104 -2.77 -8.06 -15.71
CA PHE A 104 -1.94 -8.91 -14.86
C PHE A 104 -1.08 -9.85 -15.68
N HIS A 105 -0.07 -10.43 -15.03
CA HIS A 105 0.96 -11.22 -15.70
C HIS A 105 0.38 -12.44 -16.43
N ASP A 106 -0.54 -13.16 -15.78
CA ASP A 106 -1.21 -14.30 -16.39
C ASP A 106 -2.63 -14.46 -15.83
N LYS A 107 -3.59 -14.66 -16.75
CA LYS A 107 -5.01 -14.77 -16.39
C LYS A 107 -5.30 -15.94 -15.45
N GLU A 108 -4.64 -17.07 -15.68
CA GLU A 108 -4.95 -18.34 -15.01
C GLU A 108 -4.03 -18.60 -13.81
N THR A 109 -2.80 -18.06 -13.82
CA THR A 109 -1.78 -18.40 -12.84
C THR A 109 -1.24 -17.23 -12.04
N ASP A 110 -1.38 -15.97 -12.52
CA ASP A 110 -0.81 -14.82 -11.83
C ASP A 110 -1.62 -13.53 -12.06
N ARG A 111 -2.56 -13.29 -11.17
CA ARG A 111 -3.29 -12.03 -11.08
C ARG A 111 -2.82 -11.18 -9.88
N LEU A 112 -1.66 -11.51 -9.32
CA LEU A 112 -1.02 -10.74 -8.24
C LEU A 112 -0.09 -9.65 -8.80
N HIS A 113 0.68 -10.01 -9.84
CA HIS A 113 1.64 -9.10 -10.44
C HIS A 113 1.06 -8.44 -11.68
N PRO A 114 1.03 -7.10 -11.74
CA PRO A 114 0.68 -6.40 -12.98
C PRO A 114 1.62 -6.75 -14.12
N ASN A 115 1.11 -6.69 -15.34
CA ASN A 115 1.91 -6.71 -16.57
C ASN A 115 2.20 -5.27 -17.02
N ALA A 116 2.83 -5.09 -18.19
CA ALA A 116 3.18 -3.78 -18.72
C ALA A 116 1.99 -2.81 -18.83
N LEU A 117 0.77 -3.30 -19.13
CA LEU A 117 -0.44 -2.47 -19.17
C LEU A 117 -0.88 -2.05 -17.76
N GLY A 118 -0.81 -2.99 -16.82
CA GLY A 118 -1.10 -2.72 -15.41
C GLY A 118 -0.10 -1.73 -14.80
N ASP A 119 1.19 -1.94 -15.07
CA ASP A 119 2.27 -1.03 -14.63
C ASP A 119 2.11 0.38 -15.22
N TYR A 120 1.78 0.48 -16.51
CA TYR A 120 1.49 1.78 -17.13
C TYR A 120 0.33 2.49 -16.42
N ARG A 121 -0.74 1.76 -16.10
CA ARG A 121 -1.89 2.32 -15.38
C ARG A 121 -1.50 2.81 -13.99
N LEU A 122 -0.72 2.01 -13.24
CA LEU A 122 -0.19 2.40 -11.93
C LEU A 122 0.69 3.63 -12.03
N ALA A 123 1.63 3.64 -12.98
CA ALA A 123 2.54 4.76 -13.19
C ALA A 123 1.78 6.06 -13.46
N LYS A 124 0.75 6.02 -14.29
CA LYS A 124 -0.11 7.19 -14.57
C LYS A 124 -0.88 7.63 -13.33
N THR A 125 -1.47 6.70 -12.60
CA THR A 125 -2.19 7.02 -11.35
C THR A 125 -1.26 7.70 -10.35
N ILE A 126 -0.08 7.13 -10.11
CA ILE A 126 0.91 7.70 -9.20
C ILE A 126 1.40 9.07 -9.69
N GLN A 127 1.70 9.21 -10.98
CA GLN A 127 2.14 10.47 -11.58
C GLN A 127 1.13 11.60 -11.32
N TYR A 128 -0.15 11.37 -11.56
CA TYR A 128 -1.19 12.38 -11.33
C TYR A 128 -1.30 12.76 -9.84
N GLN A 129 -1.16 11.81 -8.94
CA GLN A 129 -1.18 12.09 -7.50
C GLN A 129 0.05 12.91 -7.08
N LEU A 130 1.24 12.57 -7.60
CA LEU A 130 2.48 13.27 -7.28
C LEU A 130 2.51 14.71 -7.80
N LEU A 131 1.92 14.99 -8.96
CA LEU A 131 1.85 16.35 -9.53
C LEU A 131 1.12 17.36 -8.61
N ALA A 132 0.25 16.88 -7.74
CA ALA A 132 -0.48 17.71 -6.78
C ALA A 132 0.30 17.99 -5.48
N LEU A 133 1.48 17.40 -5.30
CA LEU A 133 2.24 17.48 -4.06
C LEU A 133 3.57 18.21 -4.25
N PRO A 134 4.02 19.02 -3.26
CA PRO A 134 5.35 19.59 -3.31
C PRO A 134 6.42 18.51 -3.18
N SER A 135 7.53 18.64 -3.91
CA SER A 135 8.64 17.67 -3.87
C SER A 135 9.45 17.77 -2.58
N SER A 136 9.56 18.95 -2.00
CA SER A 136 10.18 19.18 -0.69
C SER A 136 9.63 20.44 -0.06
N PHE A 137 9.92 20.64 1.23
CA PHE A 137 9.61 21.86 2.00
C PHE A 137 10.85 22.72 2.26
N ALA A 138 11.99 22.41 1.65
CA ALA A 138 13.17 23.25 1.69
C ALA A 138 12.93 24.55 0.92
N LYS A 139 13.36 25.69 1.52
CA LYS A 139 13.37 27.01 0.88
C LYS A 139 14.58 27.14 -0.04
#